data_29166aee6667047e975a0a1f5986d709
#
_entry.id   29166aee6667047e975a0a1f5986d709
#
_cell.length_a   1.000
_cell.length_b   1.000
_cell.length_c   1.000
_cell.angle_alpha   90.00
_cell.angle_beta   90.00
_cell.angle_gamma   90.00
#
_symmetry.space_group_name_H-M   'P 1'
#
loop_
_entity.id
_entity.type
_entity.pdbx_description
1 polymer ?
#
loop_
_entity_poly.entity_id
_entity_poly.type
_entity_poly.pdbx_seq_one_letter_code
_entity_poly.pdbx_strand_id
1 'polypeptide(L)'
;MAWSESKAWRRGSSNQPFYQALLDDASTAPARNAKRKKVLHPEDMPWEMSRQGLLKHLINEAMNTRMETVDAYMQIIPPGSRSGKHRHLAEECLYVLEGQGYDLHQDCDVEITDTYHWTPQDEVTRFEWEAGDVIYVPPNTIHQHFNASPDKPVRLISVINRIFKACGLNDLEQLDNAPEYDPAVVLNAEIVDGYLRGRVAAAR
;
A
#
# COMPACT_ATOMS: atom_id res chain seq x y z
N MET A 1 7.29 49.92 -2.87
CA MET A 1 5.82 50.06 -2.76
C MET A 1 5.41 49.33 -1.48
N ALA A 2 4.80 50.01 -0.52
CA ALA A 2 4.32 49.31 0.69
C ALA A 2 3.24 48.28 0.29
N TRP A 3 3.17 47.13 0.96
CA TRP A 3 2.20 46.07 0.67
C TRP A 3 0.74 46.60 0.72
N SER A 4 0.44 47.57 1.62
CA SER A 4 -0.87 48.21 1.74
C SER A 4 -1.31 48.97 0.50
N GLU A 5 -0.38 49.35 -0.39
CA GLU A 5 -0.63 50.13 -1.61
C GLU A 5 -0.73 49.23 -2.84
N SER A 6 -0.36 47.93 -2.70
CA SER A 6 -0.39 47.00 -3.83
C SER A 6 -1.82 46.65 -4.21
N LYS A 7 -2.21 47.07 -5.44
CA LYS A 7 -3.50 46.68 -6.01
C LYS A 7 -3.62 45.16 -6.24
N ALA A 8 -2.51 44.46 -6.30
CA ALA A 8 -2.50 43.01 -6.47
C ALA A 8 -3.12 42.26 -5.27
N TRP A 9 -2.96 42.76 -4.04
CA TRP A 9 -3.56 42.19 -2.84
C TRP A 9 -5.08 42.25 -2.79
N ARG A 10 -5.70 43.05 -3.63
CA ARG A 10 -7.16 43.22 -3.72
C ARG A 10 -7.80 42.35 -4.79
N ARG A 11 -6.99 41.59 -5.54
CA ARG A 11 -7.47 40.68 -6.59
C ARG A 11 -7.91 39.37 -5.95
N GLY A 12 -8.85 38.73 -6.59
CA GLY A 12 -9.42 37.47 -6.16
C GLY A 12 -10.89 37.59 -5.78
N SER A 13 -11.53 36.46 -5.59
CA SER A 13 -12.91 36.41 -5.13
C SER A 13 -13.00 36.69 -3.64
N SER A 14 -14.10 37.26 -3.20
CA SER A 14 -14.46 37.44 -1.78
C SER A 14 -15.46 36.36 -1.34
N ASN A 15 -15.67 36.25 -0.05
CA ASN A 15 -16.68 35.37 0.57
C ASN A 15 -16.41 33.87 0.35
N GLN A 16 -15.15 33.47 0.41
CA GLN A 16 -14.76 32.06 0.40
C GLN A 16 -14.48 31.62 1.85
N PRO A 17 -15.36 30.82 2.46
CA PRO A 17 -15.28 30.51 3.90
C PRO A 17 -14.35 29.31 4.17
N PHE A 18 -13.14 29.30 3.61
CA PHE A 18 -12.22 28.18 3.77
C PHE A 18 -11.86 27.90 5.25
N TYR A 19 -11.58 28.96 6.02
CA TYR A 19 -11.25 28.79 7.43
C TYR A 19 -12.45 28.30 8.25
N GLN A 20 -13.64 28.83 7.98
CA GLN A 20 -14.86 28.35 8.63
C GLN A 20 -15.12 26.88 8.29
N ALA A 21 -14.89 26.45 7.05
CA ALA A 21 -15.03 25.06 6.65
C ALA A 21 -14.06 24.13 7.43
N LEU A 22 -12.84 24.57 7.73
CA LEU A 22 -11.91 23.83 8.59
C LEU A 22 -12.44 23.70 10.03
N LEU A 23 -13.00 24.76 10.59
CA LEU A 23 -13.59 24.72 11.93
C LEU A 23 -14.83 23.80 11.98
N ASP A 24 -15.68 23.88 10.97
CA ASP A 24 -16.88 23.03 10.86
C ASP A 24 -16.50 21.56 10.72
N ASP A 25 -15.47 21.24 9.91
CA ASP A 25 -14.94 19.89 9.79
C ASP A 25 -14.40 19.38 11.13
N ALA A 26 -13.57 20.16 11.80
CA ALA A 26 -13.02 19.81 13.11
C ALA A 26 -14.13 19.59 14.16
N SER A 27 -15.16 20.44 14.18
CA SER A 27 -16.28 20.34 15.13
C SER A 27 -17.13 19.09 14.92
N THR A 28 -17.27 18.61 13.67
CA THR A 28 -18.06 17.42 13.31
C THR A 28 -17.25 16.12 13.38
N ALA A 29 -15.92 16.19 13.43
CA ALA A 29 -15.04 15.02 13.44
C ALA A 29 -15.35 14.01 14.58
N PRO A 30 -15.64 14.42 15.84
CA PRO A 30 -15.99 13.48 16.90
C PRO A 30 -17.24 12.65 16.57
N ALA A 31 -18.27 13.28 16.00
CA ALA A 31 -19.51 12.59 15.64
C ALA A 31 -19.32 11.63 14.43
N ARG A 32 -18.52 12.04 13.44
CA ARG A 32 -18.12 11.15 12.34
C ARG A 32 -17.34 9.94 12.86
N ASN A 33 -16.35 10.17 13.73
CA ASN A 33 -15.50 9.13 14.28
C ASN A 33 -16.28 8.14 15.16
N ALA A 34 -17.34 8.59 15.85
CA ALA A 34 -18.19 7.71 16.64
C ALA A 34 -18.94 6.67 15.77
N LYS A 35 -19.23 7.01 14.51
CA LYS A 35 -19.95 6.16 13.54
C LYS A 35 -19.03 5.25 12.72
N ARG A 36 -17.69 5.45 12.79
CA ARG A 36 -16.74 4.63 12.05
C ARG A 36 -16.66 3.23 12.62
N LYS A 37 -16.48 2.24 11.73
CA LYS A 37 -16.36 0.83 12.12
C LYS A 37 -15.12 0.61 12.98
N LYS A 38 -15.26 -0.20 14.02
CA LYS A 38 -14.15 -0.66 14.89
C LYS A 38 -13.78 -2.11 14.60
N VAL A 39 -14.68 -2.83 13.95
CA VAL A 39 -14.50 -4.21 13.49
C VAL A 39 -14.94 -4.26 12.04
N LEU A 40 -14.13 -4.89 11.20
CA LEU A 40 -14.44 -5.24 9.82
C LEU A 40 -14.66 -6.74 9.75
N HIS A 41 -15.73 -7.15 9.09
CA HIS A 41 -16.03 -8.54 8.82
C HIS A 41 -15.51 -8.95 7.45
N PRO A 42 -15.37 -10.25 7.14
CA PRO A 42 -14.83 -10.71 5.85
C PRO A 42 -15.53 -10.11 4.62
N GLU A 43 -16.84 -9.87 4.71
CA GLU A 43 -17.65 -9.21 3.67
C GLU A 43 -17.36 -7.73 3.48
N ASP A 44 -16.77 -7.07 4.47
CA ASP A 44 -16.31 -5.67 4.39
C ASP A 44 -14.93 -5.54 3.70
N MET A 45 -14.23 -6.67 3.50
CA MET A 45 -12.86 -6.75 3.04
C MET A 45 -12.82 -7.18 1.57
N PRO A 46 -12.74 -6.25 0.61
CA PRO A 46 -12.78 -6.58 -0.81
C PRO A 46 -11.51 -7.27 -1.28
N TRP A 47 -11.65 -8.07 -2.33
CA TRP A 47 -10.56 -8.61 -3.11
C TRP A 47 -10.24 -7.71 -4.29
N GLU A 48 -8.97 -7.66 -4.66
CA GLU A 48 -8.46 -6.92 -5.82
C GLU A 48 -7.41 -7.75 -6.56
N MET A 49 -7.52 -7.82 -7.90
CA MET A 49 -6.40 -8.21 -8.75
C MET A 49 -5.59 -6.94 -9.03
N SER A 50 -4.52 -6.77 -8.30
CA SER A 50 -3.67 -5.59 -8.39
C SER A 50 -2.37 -5.89 -9.14
N ARG A 51 -1.59 -4.83 -9.43
CA ARG A 51 -0.23 -4.98 -9.97
C ARG A 51 0.72 -5.75 -9.03
N GLN A 52 0.35 -5.85 -7.74
CA GLN A 52 1.05 -6.66 -6.75
C GLN A 52 0.61 -8.14 -6.74
N GLY A 53 -0.41 -8.51 -7.51
CA GLY A 53 -1.08 -9.80 -7.51
C GLY A 53 -2.43 -9.75 -6.78
N LEU A 54 -2.90 -10.90 -6.31
CA LEU A 54 -4.18 -10.99 -5.61
C LEU A 54 -4.07 -10.48 -4.17
N LEU A 55 -4.81 -9.43 -3.87
CA LEU A 55 -4.89 -8.80 -2.54
C LEU A 55 -6.30 -8.93 -1.96
N LYS A 56 -6.38 -9.12 -0.64
CA LYS A 56 -7.57 -8.87 0.16
C LYS A 56 -7.32 -7.69 1.07
N HIS A 57 -8.01 -6.58 0.84
CA HIS A 57 -7.88 -5.40 1.68
C HIS A 57 -8.48 -5.66 3.06
N LEU A 58 -7.67 -5.59 4.11
CA LEU A 58 -8.10 -5.83 5.49
C LEU A 58 -8.55 -4.53 6.15
N ILE A 59 -7.81 -3.44 5.93
CA ILE A 59 -8.14 -2.10 6.42
C ILE A 59 -7.42 -1.04 5.59
N ASN A 60 -8.13 0.03 5.26
CA ASN A 60 -7.58 1.26 4.69
C ASN A 60 -8.53 2.44 4.96
N GLU A 61 -8.11 3.66 4.59
CA GLU A 61 -8.88 4.88 4.83
C GLU A 61 -10.28 4.89 4.17
N ALA A 62 -10.45 4.17 3.04
CA ALA A 62 -11.72 4.12 2.31
C ALA A 62 -12.75 3.18 2.94
N MET A 63 -12.37 2.34 3.90
CA MET A 63 -13.23 1.32 4.51
C MET A 63 -14.04 1.82 5.72
N ASN A 64 -14.19 3.14 5.87
CA ASN A 64 -14.95 3.78 6.94
C ASN A 64 -14.57 3.30 8.34
N THR A 65 -13.28 3.17 8.61
CA THR A 65 -12.71 2.88 9.93
C THR A 65 -12.06 4.14 10.53
N ARG A 66 -11.58 4.04 11.78
CA ARG A 66 -10.76 5.10 12.38
C ARG A 66 -9.29 5.05 11.95
N MET A 67 -8.89 4.01 11.24
CA MET A 67 -7.54 3.85 10.76
C MET A 67 -7.32 4.74 9.54
N GLU A 68 -6.55 5.80 9.68
CA GLU A 68 -6.27 6.77 8.62
C GLU A 68 -4.81 6.74 8.15
N THR A 69 -3.95 6.15 8.98
CA THR A 69 -2.49 6.17 8.74
C THR A 69 -1.89 4.79 8.50
N VAL A 70 -2.71 3.75 8.50
CA VAL A 70 -2.26 2.37 8.25
C VAL A 70 -3.16 1.72 7.24
N ASP A 71 -2.55 1.14 6.19
CA ASP A 71 -3.20 0.18 5.31
C ASP A 71 -2.71 -1.22 5.66
N ALA A 72 -3.62 -2.20 5.62
CA ALA A 72 -3.26 -3.60 5.72
C ALA A 72 -4.02 -4.43 4.68
N TYR A 73 -3.32 -5.38 4.09
CA TYR A 73 -3.90 -6.33 3.15
C TYR A 73 -3.29 -7.73 3.33
N MET A 74 -4.03 -8.74 2.93
CA MET A 74 -3.50 -10.09 2.76
C MET A 74 -3.16 -10.27 1.29
N GLN A 75 -1.92 -10.67 1.00
CA GLN A 75 -1.45 -11.02 -0.33
C GLN A 75 -1.40 -12.54 -0.50
N ILE A 76 -1.83 -13.01 -1.65
CA ILE A 76 -1.73 -14.41 -2.05
C ILE A 76 -0.77 -14.49 -3.24
N ILE A 77 0.33 -15.23 -3.07
CA ILE A 77 1.29 -15.48 -4.14
C ILE A 77 1.18 -16.95 -4.57
N PRO A 78 0.81 -17.23 -5.82
CA PRO A 78 0.68 -18.60 -6.32
C PRO A 78 1.98 -19.40 -6.25
N PRO A 79 1.93 -20.74 -6.36
CA PRO A 79 3.10 -21.60 -6.37
C PRO A 79 4.12 -21.16 -7.43
N GLY A 80 5.38 -21.00 -7.04
CA GLY A 80 6.49 -20.63 -7.91
C GLY A 80 6.40 -19.23 -8.53
N SER A 81 5.47 -18.40 -8.05
CA SER A 81 5.27 -17.03 -8.53
C SER A 81 5.87 -15.98 -7.60
N ARG A 82 5.60 -14.71 -7.92
CA ARG A 82 6.11 -13.55 -7.18
C ARG A 82 5.10 -12.40 -7.17
N SER A 83 5.30 -11.48 -6.23
CA SER A 83 4.58 -10.20 -6.22
C SER A 83 5.04 -9.27 -7.36
N GLY A 84 4.37 -8.17 -7.53
CA GLY A 84 4.93 -7.04 -8.27
C GLY A 84 6.19 -6.50 -7.58
N LYS A 85 7.11 -5.93 -8.37
CA LYS A 85 8.29 -5.22 -7.85
C LYS A 85 7.95 -3.74 -7.69
N HIS A 86 8.18 -3.20 -6.51
CA HIS A 86 7.81 -1.81 -6.24
C HIS A 86 8.68 -1.17 -5.16
N ARG A 87 8.49 0.12 -4.95
CA ARG A 87 9.12 0.94 -3.95
C ARG A 87 8.10 1.91 -3.37
N HIS A 88 8.19 2.17 -2.09
CA HIS A 88 7.45 3.26 -1.41
C HIS A 88 8.27 3.86 -0.27
N LEU A 89 7.96 5.12 0.04
CA LEU A 89 8.66 5.85 1.11
C LEU A 89 8.33 5.31 2.51
N ALA A 90 7.14 4.77 2.70
CA ALA A 90 6.73 4.23 3.99
C ALA A 90 7.43 2.91 4.30
N GLU A 91 7.71 2.66 5.58
CA GLU A 91 8.09 1.32 6.03
C GLU A 91 6.90 0.36 5.94
N GLU A 92 7.20 -0.89 5.68
CA GLU A 92 6.25 -1.99 5.62
C GLU A 92 6.68 -3.13 6.54
N CYS A 93 5.70 -3.78 7.14
CA CYS A 93 5.89 -4.99 7.93
C CYS A 93 4.97 -6.08 7.39
N LEU A 94 5.53 -7.24 7.04
CA LEU A 94 4.75 -8.38 6.56
C LEU A 94 4.84 -9.52 7.56
N TYR A 95 3.69 -10.10 7.91
CA TYR A 95 3.63 -11.33 8.67
C TYR A 95 3.33 -12.51 7.74
N VAL A 96 4.17 -13.54 7.78
CA VAL A 96 3.99 -14.74 6.96
C VAL A 96 2.98 -15.67 7.65
N LEU A 97 1.74 -15.69 7.11
CA LEU A 97 0.69 -16.57 7.64
C LEU A 97 0.90 -18.03 7.22
N GLU A 98 1.33 -18.25 5.98
CA GLU A 98 1.42 -19.59 5.38
C GLU A 98 2.44 -19.61 4.27
N GLY A 99 3.22 -20.68 4.20
CA GLY A 99 4.19 -20.95 3.14
C GLY A 99 5.61 -20.55 3.49
N GLN A 100 6.46 -20.53 2.47
CA GLN A 100 7.87 -20.17 2.55
C GLN A 100 8.30 -19.49 1.26
N GLY A 101 9.29 -18.62 1.37
CA GLY A 101 9.77 -17.87 0.22
C GLY A 101 10.98 -17.04 0.53
N TYR A 102 11.17 -16.01 -0.26
CA TYR A 102 12.22 -15.03 -0.04
C TYR A 102 11.83 -13.68 -0.60
N ASP A 103 12.43 -12.65 -0.05
CA ASP A 103 12.38 -11.29 -0.59
C ASP A 103 13.70 -10.93 -1.26
N LEU A 104 13.58 -10.10 -2.28
CA LEU A 104 14.72 -9.34 -2.82
C LEU A 104 14.54 -7.88 -2.43
N HIS A 105 15.52 -7.34 -1.70
CA HIS A 105 15.58 -5.93 -1.31
C HIS A 105 16.76 -5.25 -2.00
N GLN A 106 16.50 -4.05 -2.51
CA GLN A 106 17.49 -3.14 -3.08
C GLN A 106 17.30 -1.78 -2.46
N ASP A 107 18.24 -1.35 -1.64
CA ASP A 107 18.17 -0.07 -0.97
C ASP A 107 18.37 1.09 -1.94
N CYS A 108 17.86 2.25 -1.58
CA CYS A 108 17.97 3.46 -2.37
C CYS A 108 18.59 4.58 -1.52
N ASP A 109 19.55 5.28 -2.12
CA ASP A 109 20.03 6.54 -1.57
C ASP A 109 18.99 7.64 -1.83
N VAL A 110 18.79 8.50 -0.85
CA VAL A 110 17.82 9.60 -0.93
C VAL A 110 18.56 10.92 -0.77
N GLU A 111 18.42 11.81 -1.73
CA GLU A 111 18.89 13.18 -1.68
C GLU A 111 17.69 14.14 -1.62
N ILE A 112 17.71 15.04 -0.64
CA ILE A 112 16.66 16.05 -0.44
C ILE A 112 17.24 17.41 -0.80
N THR A 113 16.64 18.05 -1.83
CA THR A 113 16.94 19.41 -2.26
C THR A 113 15.68 20.30 -2.11
N ASP A 114 15.22 20.95 -3.14
CA ASP A 114 13.88 21.55 -3.25
C ASP A 114 12.79 20.50 -3.50
N THR A 115 13.21 19.34 -4.02
CA THR A 115 12.45 18.09 -4.07
C THR A 115 13.29 16.98 -3.44
N TYR A 116 12.83 15.74 -3.43
CA TYR A 116 13.68 14.62 -3.10
C TYR A 116 13.88 13.70 -4.31
N HIS A 117 15.09 13.13 -4.39
CA HIS A 117 15.49 12.19 -5.42
C HIS A 117 15.96 10.92 -4.76
N TRP A 118 15.73 9.80 -5.40
CA TRP A 118 16.19 8.51 -4.95
C TRP A 118 16.96 7.79 -6.06
N THR A 119 17.98 7.05 -5.68
CA THR A 119 18.84 6.30 -6.60
C THR A 119 19.04 4.90 -6.05
N PRO A 120 18.66 3.84 -6.78
CA PRO A 120 18.89 2.47 -6.34
C PRO A 120 20.40 2.21 -6.20
N GLN A 121 20.79 1.54 -5.12
CA GLN A 121 22.12 0.99 -4.96
C GLN A 121 22.32 -0.22 -5.87
N ASP A 122 23.56 -0.60 -6.15
CA ASP A 122 23.85 -1.75 -7.02
C ASP A 122 23.55 -3.09 -6.35
N GLU A 123 23.61 -3.15 -5.01
CA GLU A 123 23.45 -4.37 -4.25
C GLU A 123 21.97 -4.74 -4.10
N VAL A 124 21.67 -6.02 -4.38
CA VAL A 124 20.37 -6.63 -4.12
C VAL A 124 20.56 -7.76 -3.12
N THR A 125 19.94 -7.64 -1.97
CA THR A 125 20.03 -8.62 -0.88
C THR A 125 18.82 -9.53 -0.87
N ARG A 126 19.03 -10.83 -0.65
CA ARG A 126 17.99 -11.84 -0.52
C ARG A 126 17.78 -12.21 0.93
N PHE A 127 16.53 -12.24 1.37
CA PHE A 127 16.09 -12.63 2.71
C PHE A 127 15.11 -13.79 2.61
N GLU A 128 15.47 -14.94 3.17
CA GLU A 128 14.58 -16.12 3.25
C GLU A 128 13.60 -15.95 4.40
N TRP A 129 12.39 -16.49 4.24
CA TRP A 129 11.37 -16.48 5.28
C TRP A 129 10.43 -17.69 5.18
N GLU A 130 9.79 -18.04 6.30
CA GLU A 130 8.78 -19.10 6.40
C GLU A 130 7.61 -18.68 7.30
N ALA A 131 6.57 -19.51 7.35
CA ALA A 131 5.38 -19.25 8.17
C ALA A 131 5.72 -18.98 9.64
N GLY A 132 5.23 -17.86 10.16
CA GLY A 132 5.50 -17.34 11.50
C GLY A 132 6.53 -16.21 11.54
N ASP A 133 7.29 -16.00 10.46
CA ASP A 133 8.27 -14.91 10.38
C ASP A 133 7.61 -13.55 10.17
N VAL A 134 8.35 -12.51 10.52
CA VAL A 134 8.05 -11.11 10.19
C VAL A 134 9.13 -10.58 9.28
N ILE A 135 8.71 -10.05 8.14
CA ILE A 135 9.57 -9.37 7.17
C ILE A 135 9.45 -7.88 7.41
N TYR A 136 10.56 -7.16 7.46
CA TYR A 136 10.60 -5.71 7.52
C TYR A 136 11.15 -5.14 6.22
N VAL A 137 10.40 -4.23 5.61
CA VAL A 137 10.83 -3.46 4.44
C VAL A 137 11.14 -2.04 4.89
N PRO A 138 12.42 -1.61 4.86
CA PRO A 138 12.80 -0.25 5.22
C PRO A 138 12.17 0.81 4.30
N PRO A 139 12.09 2.08 4.77
CA PRO A 139 11.66 3.17 3.92
C PRO A 139 12.45 3.22 2.62
N ASN A 140 11.75 3.41 1.51
CA ASN A 140 12.31 3.63 0.18
C ASN A 140 13.09 2.45 -0.44
N THR A 141 13.02 1.25 0.16
CA THR A 141 13.63 0.04 -0.39
C THR A 141 12.79 -0.51 -1.55
N ILE A 142 13.42 -0.76 -2.70
CA ILE A 142 12.81 -1.54 -3.78
C ILE A 142 12.73 -2.98 -3.33
N HIS A 143 11.55 -3.59 -3.40
CA HIS A 143 11.36 -4.95 -2.91
C HIS A 143 10.38 -5.77 -3.75
N GLN A 144 10.48 -7.09 -3.59
CA GLN A 144 9.64 -8.07 -4.27
C GLN A 144 9.60 -9.37 -3.47
N HIS A 145 8.42 -9.96 -3.30
CA HIS A 145 8.19 -11.21 -2.56
C HIS A 145 8.09 -12.39 -3.51
N PHE A 146 8.75 -13.50 -3.22
CA PHE A 146 8.80 -14.71 -4.04
C PHE A 146 8.29 -15.91 -3.26
N ASN A 147 7.38 -16.66 -3.85
CA ASN A 147 6.96 -17.95 -3.33
C ASN A 147 7.94 -19.04 -3.78
N ALA A 148 8.68 -19.64 -2.86
CA ALA A 148 9.63 -20.71 -3.16
C ALA A 148 8.98 -22.10 -3.28
N SER A 149 7.71 -22.25 -2.88
CA SER A 149 7.01 -23.52 -2.99
C SER A 149 6.53 -23.76 -4.44
N PRO A 150 6.77 -24.94 -5.02
CA PRO A 150 6.28 -25.27 -6.37
C PRO A 150 4.80 -25.67 -6.40
N ASP A 151 4.18 -25.96 -5.25
CA ASP A 151 2.85 -26.59 -5.18
C ASP A 151 1.88 -25.91 -4.19
N LYS A 152 2.35 -25.00 -3.35
CA LYS A 152 1.52 -24.33 -2.34
C LYS A 152 1.57 -22.82 -2.48
N PRO A 153 0.44 -22.11 -2.29
CA PRO A 153 0.43 -20.68 -2.26
C PRO A 153 1.09 -20.16 -0.97
N VAL A 154 1.55 -18.92 -1.02
CA VAL A 154 1.98 -18.16 0.16
C VAL A 154 0.89 -17.17 0.52
N ARG A 155 0.72 -16.93 1.81
CA ARG A 155 -0.15 -15.87 2.37
C ARG A 155 0.66 -14.96 3.29
N LEU A 156 0.70 -13.71 2.93
CA LEU A 156 1.36 -12.65 3.70
C LEU A 156 0.30 -11.66 4.17
N ILE A 157 0.42 -11.15 5.41
CA ILE A 157 -0.29 -9.94 5.82
C ILE A 157 0.70 -8.80 5.80
N SER A 158 0.48 -7.83 4.91
CA SER A 158 1.21 -6.58 4.83
C SER A 158 0.54 -5.51 5.67
N VAL A 159 1.33 -4.72 6.35
CA VAL A 159 0.92 -3.54 7.12
C VAL A 159 1.85 -2.39 6.77
N ILE A 160 1.30 -1.34 6.15
CA ILE A 160 2.03 -0.17 5.66
C ILE A 160 1.58 1.08 6.42
N ASN A 161 2.54 1.87 6.89
CA ASN A 161 2.29 3.19 7.44
C ASN A 161 2.01 4.20 6.32
N ARG A 162 0.88 4.91 6.40
CA ARG A 162 0.45 5.91 5.41
C ARG A 162 0.62 7.36 5.90
N ILE A 163 1.36 7.60 6.98
CA ILE A 163 1.52 8.96 7.50
C ILE A 163 2.21 9.89 6.49
N PHE A 164 3.13 9.35 5.69
CA PHE A 164 3.80 10.12 4.63
C PHE A 164 2.79 10.63 3.58
N LYS A 165 1.81 9.80 3.19
CA LYS A 165 0.70 10.22 2.32
C LYS A 165 -0.08 11.37 2.94
N ALA A 166 -0.41 11.30 4.22
CA ALA A 166 -1.13 12.36 4.93
C ALA A 166 -0.31 13.66 5.02
N CYS A 167 1.03 13.58 4.95
CA CYS A 167 1.94 14.72 4.90
C CYS A 167 2.23 15.22 3.47
N GLY A 168 1.55 14.67 2.44
CA GLY A 168 1.78 15.05 1.05
C GLY A 168 2.98 14.38 0.38
N LEU A 169 3.59 13.39 1.03
CA LEU A 169 4.76 12.63 0.54
C LEU A 169 4.36 11.22 0.11
N ASN A 170 3.31 11.08 -0.69
CA ASN A 170 2.87 9.79 -1.19
C ASN A 170 3.74 9.35 -2.36
N ASP A 171 4.91 8.82 -2.04
CA ASP A 171 5.85 8.29 -3.02
C ASP A 171 5.71 6.76 -3.10
N LEU A 172 5.13 6.30 -4.21
CA LEU A 172 4.91 4.90 -4.53
C LEU A 172 5.20 4.70 -6.01
N GLU A 173 6.07 3.76 -6.33
CA GLU A 173 6.42 3.43 -7.70
C GLU A 173 6.33 1.92 -7.95
N GLN A 174 5.59 1.56 -9.00
CA GLN A 174 5.49 0.19 -9.49
C GLN A 174 6.51 -0.02 -10.60
N LEU A 175 7.49 -0.90 -10.39
CA LEU A 175 8.60 -1.18 -11.31
C LEU A 175 8.32 -2.39 -12.20
N ASP A 176 7.66 -3.43 -11.66
CA ASP A 176 7.23 -4.61 -12.41
C ASP A 176 5.91 -5.14 -11.85
N ASN A 177 5.09 -5.76 -12.68
CA ASN A 177 3.82 -6.34 -12.25
C ASN A 177 4.01 -7.78 -11.79
N ALA A 178 3.12 -8.24 -10.90
CA ALA A 178 2.95 -9.65 -10.64
C ALA A 178 2.63 -10.40 -11.95
N PRO A 179 3.15 -11.63 -12.16
CA PRO A 179 2.91 -12.38 -13.40
C PRO A 179 1.43 -12.61 -13.73
N GLU A 180 0.60 -12.71 -12.70
CA GLU A 180 -0.84 -12.97 -12.83
C GLU A 180 -1.67 -11.70 -13.03
N TYR A 181 -1.07 -10.53 -13.02
CA TYR A 181 -1.80 -9.28 -13.17
C TYR A 181 -2.38 -9.15 -14.59
N ASP A 182 -3.69 -9.08 -14.66
CA ASP A 182 -4.44 -8.75 -15.86
C ASP A 182 -5.55 -7.75 -15.48
N PRO A 183 -5.52 -6.51 -16.01
CA PRO A 183 -6.52 -5.49 -15.71
C PRO A 183 -7.94 -5.84 -16.23
N ALA A 184 -8.05 -6.83 -17.12
CA ALA A 184 -9.33 -7.29 -17.63
C ALA A 184 -10.01 -8.34 -16.73
N VAL A 185 -9.30 -8.88 -15.74
CA VAL A 185 -9.84 -9.89 -14.83
C VAL A 185 -10.91 -9.29 -13.93
N VAL A 186 -12.11 -9.86 -14.00
CA VAL A 186 -13.19 -9.60 -13.04
C VAL A 186 -13.18 -10.72 -12.02
N LEU A 187 -12.77 -10.41 -10.79
CA LEU A 187 -12.71 -11.39 -9.71
C LEU A 187 -14.09 -11.94 -9.37
N ASN A 188 -14.11 -13.26 -9.17
CA ASN A 188 -15.25 -13.98 -8.63
C ASN A 188 -14.79 -15.02 -7.60
N ALA A 189 -15.72 -15.68 -6.93
CA ALA A 189 -15.41 -16.65 -5.87
C ALA A 189 -14.57 -17.83 -6.37
N GLU A 190 -14.76 -18.29 -7.61
CA GLU A 190 -14.03 -19.40 -8.19
C GLU A 190 -12.56 -19.06 -8.44
N ILE A 191 -12.29 -17.86 -8.99
CA ILE A 191 -10.93 -17.36 -9.20
C ILE A 191 -10.21 -17.23 -7.86
N VAL A 192 -10.84 -16.59 -6.88
CA VAL A 192 -10.26 -16.44 -5.53
C VAL A 192 -9.99 -17.79 -4.88
N ASP A 193 -10.92 -18.75 -4.96
CA ASP A 193 -10.72 -20.11 -4.44
C ASP A 193 -9.56 -20.83 -5.15
N GLY A 194 -9.41 -20.59 -6.45
CA GLY A 194 -8.28 -21.10 -7.24
C GLY A 194 -6.92 -20.64 -6.65
N TYR A 195 -6.79 -19.35 -6.35
CA TYR A 195 -5.59 -18.79 -5.72
C TYR A 195 -5.35 -19.35 -4.32
N LEU A 196 -6.39 -19.39 -3.49
CA LEU A 196 -6.31 -19.88 -2.10
C LEU A 196 -5.90 -21.35 -2.02
N ARG A 197 -6.19 -22.13 -3.05
CA ARG A 197 -5.85 -23.58 -3.13
C ARG A 197 -4.61 -23.86 -3.96
N GLY A 198 -3.89 -22.85 -4.44
CA GLY A 198 -2.71 -23.04 -5.27
C GLY A 198 -2.99 -23.66 -6.66
N ARG A 199 -4.21 -23.52 -7.17
CA ARG A 199 -4.61 -24.04 -8.50
C ARG A 199 -4.26 -23.11 -9.66
N VAL A 200 -3.83 -21.88 -9.34
CA VAL A 200 -3.33 -20.91 -10.31
C VAL A 200 -1.84 -21.13 -10.42
N ALA A 201 -1.37 -21.50 -11.59
CA ALA A 201 0.07 -21.58 -11.87
C ALA A 201 0.59 -20.18 -12.24
N ALA A 202 1.89 -19.93 -11.98
CA ALA A 202 2.55 -18.74 -12.48
C ALA A 202 2.34 -18.62 -14.00
N ALA A 203 1.99 -17.45 -14.48
CA ALA A 203 1.98 -17.16 -15.91
C ALA A 203 3.41 -17.36 -16.44
N ARG A 204 3.56 -18.17 -17.50
CA ARG A 204 4.86 -18.50 -18.10
C ARG A 204 5.38 -17.36 -18.95
#